data_d971ae3eb43d95a5bb59de429b046bce
#
_entry.id   d971ae3eb43d95a5bb59de429b046bce
#
_cell.length_a   1.000
_cell.length_b   1.000
_cell.length_c   1.000
_cell.angle_alpha   90.00
_cell.angle_beta   90.00
_cell.angle_gamma   90.00
#
_symmetry.space_group_name_H-M   'P 1'
#
loop_
_entity.id
_entity.type
_entity.pdbx_description
1 polymer ?
#
loop_
_entity_poly.entity_id
_entity_poly.type
_entity_poly.pdbx_seq_one_letter_code
_entity_poly.pdbx_strand_id
1 'polypeptide(L)'
;MLQDARGMTTQAMGKLLDSYLGDLEGQPGFWRGVRNEVPVFVFSDDEHDRMRIMSPIGVVEELEPDLLHILLQANYDRALDARYAMRGNELWSVVVHPLATLATDDLPAMFDQVITLVKNTGSTFASTELVFKSFPSDQIVIETEDEEEDGEA
;
A
#
# COMPACT_ATOMS: atom_id res chain seq x y z
N MET A 1 -30.42 -5.67 6.20
CA MET A 1 -30.85 -4.83 5.65
C MET A 1 -30.49 -3.54 6.03
N LEU A 2 -30.70 -3.12 7.12
CA LEU A 2 -30.30 -1.94 7.45
C LEU A 2 -28.88 -1.76 7.35
N GLN A 3 -28.14 -2.68 7.71
CA GLN A 3 -26.82 -2.49 7.61
C GLN A 3 -26.45 -2.38 6.23
N ASP A 4 -27.16 -2.91 5.37
CA ASP A 4 -26.78 -2.78 4.00
C ASP A 4 -26.90 -1.35 3.65
N ALA A 5 -27.87 -0.71 4.15
CA ALA A 5 -28.07 0.64 3.81
C ALA A 5 -26.96 1.47 4.39
N ARG A 6 -26.39 1.04 5.51
CA ARG A 6 -25.36 1.79 6.06
C ARG A 6 -24.04 1.47 5.45
N GLY A 7 -23.84 0.33 4.93
CA GLY A 7 -22.59 -0.04 4.33
C GLY A 7 -21.48 -0.34 5.32
N MET A 8 -20.28 -0.28 4.88
CA MET A 8 -19.13 -0.61 5.70
C MET A 8 -18.85 0.51 6.68
N THR A 9 -18.37 0.16 7.85
CA THR A 9 -18.00 1.16 8.84
C THR A 9 -16.63 0.80 9.37
N THR A 10 -16.00 1.72 10.06
CA THR A 10 -14.72 1.48 10.67
C THR A 10 -14.81 0.31 11.66
N GLN A 11 -15.88 0.24 12.40
CA GLN A 11 -16.01 -0.82 13.36
C GLN A 11 -16.13 -2.18 12.67
N ALA A 12 -16.91 -2.25 11.61
CA ALA A 12 -17.06 -3.50 10.88
C ALA A 12 -15.75 -3.88 10.21
N MET A 13 -15.03 -2.87 9.70
CA MET A 13 -13.75 -3.14 9.08
C MET A 13 -12.82 -3.77 10.07
N GLY A 14 -12.76 -3.25 11.28
CA GLY A 14 -11.84 -3.81 12.26
C GLY A 14 -12.09 -5.28 12.51
N LYS A 15 -13.34 -5.70 12.45
CA LYS A 15 -13.61 -7.10 12.70
C LYS A 15 -13.20 -7.96 11.53
N LEU A 16 -13.25 -7.42 10.33
CA LEU A 16 -12.91 -8.20 9.17
C LEU A 16 -11.41 -8.35 8.99
N LEU A 17 -10.66 -7.36 9.41
CA LEU A 17 -9.23 -7.37 9.15
C LEU A 17 -8.53 -8.57 9.78
N ASP A 18 -9.03 -9.05 10.89
CA ASP A 18 -8.41 -10.17 11.52
C ASP A 18 -8.44 -11.40 10.62
N SER A 19 -9.38 -11.47 9.71
CA SER A 19 -9.49 -12.60 8.81
C SER A 19 -8.52 -12.50 7.66
N TYR A 20 -8.04 -11.32 7.36
CA TYR A 20 -7.22 -11.13 6.19
C TYR A 20 -5.76 -10.81 6.49
N LEU A 21 -5.45 -10.30 7.66
CA LEU A 21 -4.10 -9.88 7.98
C LEU A 21 -3.61 -10.60 9.23
N GLY A 22 -2.36 -10.98 9.22
CA GLY A 22 -1.77 -11.58 10.40
C GLY A 22 -1.13 -10.53 11.25
N ASP A 23 -0.83 -10.87 12.49
CA ASP A 23 -0.16 -9.96 13.40
C ASP A 23 -0.83 -8.60 13.47
N LEU A 24 -2.12 -8.60 13.47
CA LEU A 24 -2.88 -7.36 13.45
C LEU A 24 -2.72 -6.59 14.73
N GLU A 25 -2.45 -5.32 14.64
CA GLU A 25 -2.39 -4.47 15.80
C GLU A 25 -2.90 -3.09 15.41
N GLY A 26 -3.25 -2.32 16.36
CA GLY A 26 -3.79 -1.00 16.10
C GLY A 26 -5.11 -0.81 16.80
N GLN A 27 -5.84 0.17 16.36
CA GLN A 27 -7.11 0.49 16.98
C GLN A 27 -8.03 1.00 15.89
N PRO A 28 -9.32 1.12 16.17
CA PRO A 28 -10.24 1.52 15.14
C PRO A 28 -9.78 2.77 14.40
N GLY A 29 -9.72 2.67 13.13
CA GLY A 29 -9.29 3.77 12.29
C GLY A 29 -7.87 3.65 11.79
N PHE A 30 -7.03 2.84 12.45
CA PHE A 30 -5.68 2.68 11.99
C PHE A 30 -5.13 1.36 12.45
N TRP A 31 -4.84 0.47 11.53
CA TRP A 31 -4.35 -0.86 11.84
C TRP A 31 -3.11 -1.17 11.02
N ARG A 32 -2.34 -2.12 11.51
CA ARG A 32 -1.18 -2.58 10.81
C ARG A 32 -1.20 -4.08 10.91
N GLY A 33 -0.91 -4.77 9.85
CA GLY A 33 -0.85 -6.22 9.84
C GLY A 33 0.09 -6.70 8.77
N VAL A 34 0.11 -8.00 8.55
CA VAL A 34 1.00 -8.59 7.57
C VAL A 34 0.22 -9.54 6.70
N ARG A 35 0.45 -9.52 5.41
CA ARG A 35 -0.17 -10.47 4.50
C ARG A 35 0.88 -10.86 3.47
N ASN A 36 1.08 -12.17 3.28
CA ASN A 36 2.07 -12.66 2.35
C ASN A 36 3.43 -12.04 2.65
N GLU A 37 3.71 -11.91 3.94
CA GLU A 37 4.99 -11.38 4.40
C GLU A 37 5.22 -9.91 4.08
N VAL A 38 4.21 -9.20 3.71
CA VAL A 38 4.31 -7.79 3.39
C VAL A 38 3.53 -7.00 4.42
N PRO A 39 4.11 -5.98 5.02
CA PRO A 39 3.38 -5.18 6.01
C PRO A 39 2.33 -4.34 5.31
N VAL A 40 1.18 -4.25 5.92
CA VAL A 40 0.07 -3.53 5.34
C VAL A 40 -0.52 -2.62 6.40
N PHE A 41 -0.85 -1.40 6.01
CA PHE A 41 -1.47 -0.45 6.92
C PHE A 41 -2.85 -0.13 6.39
N VAL A 42 -3.80 -0.03 7.28
CA VAL A 42 -5.18 0.26 6.89
C VAL A 42 -5.69 1.46 7.67
N PHE A 43 -6.25 2.42 6.98
CA PHE A 43 -6.86 3.57 7.60
C PHE A 43 -8.32 3.56 7.25
N SER A 44 -9.15 4.00 8.16
CA SER A 44 -10.58 4.05 7.93
C SER A 44 -11.14 5.27 8.65
N ASP A 45 -11.97 6.03 7.99
CA ASP A 45 -12.52 7.27 8.54
C ASP A 45 -13.99 7.34 8.18
N ASP A 46 -14.86 7.15 9.15
CA ASP A 46 -16.29 7.17 8.89
C ASP A 46 -16.75 8.59 8.54
N GLU A 47 -16.15 9.57 9.16
CA GLU A 47 -16.61 10.90 8.92
C GLU A 47 -16.37 11.37 7.52
N HIS A 48 -15.27 11.03 6.94
CA HIS A 48 -14.98 11.42 5.58
C HIS A 48 -15.28 10.32 4.56
N ASP A 49 -15.82 9.21 5.04
CA ASP A 49 -16.21 8.12 4.15
C ASP A 49 -15.06 7.67 3.28
N ARG A 50 -13.93 7.36 3.88
CA ARG A 50 -12.78 6.91 3.13
C ARG A 50 -12.06 5.79 3.86
N MET A 51 -11.44 4.91 3.09
CA MET A 51 -10.56 3.94 3.66
C MET A 51 -9.34 3.91 2.77
N ARG A 52 -8.21 3.47 3.29
CA ARG A 52 -6.98 3.44 2.54
C ARG A 52 -6.19 2.23 2.97
N ILE A 53 -5.68 1.48 2.02
CA ILE A 53 -4.80 0.37 2.28
C ILE A 53 -3.47 0.74 1.68
N MET A 54 -2.39 0.64 2.45
CA MET A 54 -1.08 1.08 1.99
C MET A 54 -0.03 0.08 2.38
N SER A 55 0.99 -0.01 1.60
CA SER A 55 2.12 -0.84 1.93
C SER A 55 3.40 -0.13 1.49
N PRO A 56 4.43 -0.10 2.31
CA PRO A 56 5.64 0.61 1.92
C PRO A 56 6.44 -0.22 0.94
N ILE A 57 7.06 0.45 -0.01
CA ILE A 57 7.89 -0.22 -0.98
C ILE A 57 9.35 0.04 -0.65
N GLY A 58 9.70 1.27 -0.32
CA GLY A 58 11.08 1.58 0.01
C GLY A 58 11.33 3.06 0.00
N VAL A 59 12.58 3.43 0.13
CA VAL A 59 12.95 4.84 0.17
C VAL A 59 13.71 5.16 -1.10
N VAL A 60 13.33 6.26 -1.74
CA VAL A 60 13.99 6.68 -2.96
C VAL A 60 14.80 7.90 -2.58
N GLU A 61 16.11 7.72 -2.45
CA GLU A 61 16.90 8.81 -2.03
C GLU A 61 16.92 9.97 -2.93
N GLU A 62 16.93 9.80 -4.18
CA GLU A 62 16.89 10.88 -5.08
C GLU A 62 15.77 10.70 -6.00
N LEU A 63 14.92 11.67 -6.18
CA LEU A 63 13.80 11.55 -7.09
C LEU A 63 14.23 12.01 -8.44
N GLU A 64 14.59 11.09 -9.25
CA GLU A 64 14.98 11.47 -10.58
C GLU A 64 13.78 11.59 -11.46
N PRO A 65 13.80 12.50 -12.38
CA PRO A 65 12.63 12.68 -13.27
C PRO A 65 12.26 11.41 -14.01
N ASP A 66 13.24 10.63 -14.41
CA ASP A 66 12.93 9.41 -15.14
C ASP A 66 12.19 8.43 -14.25
N LEU A 67 12.56 8.34 -13.00
CA LEU A 67 11.90 7.41 -12.10
C LEU A 67 10.47 7.85 -11.88
N LEU A 68 10.24 9.12 -11.65
CA LEU A 68 8.88 9.59 -11.44
C LEU A 68 8.04 9.36 -12.67
N HIS A 69 8.62 9.57 -13.83
CA HIS A 69 7.88 9.37 -15.07
C HIS A 69 7.48 7.91 -15.20
N ILE A 70 8.38 6.99 -14.89
CA ILE A 70 8.08 5.58 -15.01
C ILE A 70 6.99 5.18 -14.01
N LEU A 71 7.05 5.70 -12.80
CA LEU A 71 6.05 5.35 -11.81
C LEU A 71 4.67 5.85 -12.21
N LEU A 72 4.61 7.08 -12.72
CA LEU A 72 3.33 7.61 -13.14
C LEU A 72 2.78 6.86 -14.33
N GLN A 73 3.66 6.46 -15.23
CA GLN A 73 3.20 5.73 -16.37
C GLN A 73 2.73 4.34 -15.95
N ALA A 74 3.39 3.74 -14.98
CA ALA A 74 2.98 2.44 -14.49
C ALA A 74 1.61 2.53 -13.83
N ASN A 75 1.33 3.64 -13.16
CA ASN A 75 0.01 3.82 -12.58
C ASN A 75 -1.05 3.78 -13.66
N TYR A 76 -0.75 4.25 -14.83
CA TYR A 76 -1.72 4.25 -15.89
C TYR A 76 -1.77 2.88 -16.58
N ASP A 77 -0.63 2.28 -16.83
CA ASP A 77 -0.57 1.07 -17.62
C ASP A 77 -0.73 -0.23 -16.86
N ARG A 78 -0.20 -0.31 -15.70
CA ARG A 78 -0.11 -1.60 -15.05
C ARG A 78 -0.82 -1.73 -13.75
N ALA A 79 -0.94 -0.67 -13.01
CA ALA A 79 -1.62 -0.75 -11.73
C ALA A 79 -3.10 -0.92 -11.97
N LEU A 80 -3.74 -1.63 -11.09
CA LEU A 80 -5.18 -1.77 -11.19
C LEU A 80 -5.79 -0.67 -10.36
N ASP A 81 -6.24 -0.98 -9.15
CA ASP A 81 -6.74 0.06 -8.29
C ASP A 81 -5.65 0.60 -7.40
N ALA A 82 -4.64 -0.20 -7.13
CA ALA A 82 -3.53 0.26 -6.32
C ALA A 82 -2.65 1.17 -7.16
N ARG A 83 -2.06 2.16 -6.53
CA ARG A 83 -1.24 3.13 -7.21
C ARG A 83 0.04 3.38 -6.47
N TYR A 84 1.07 3.76 -7.17
CA TYR A 84 2.29 4.22 -6.54
C TYR A 84 2.04 5.61 -5.99
N ALA A 85 2.59 5.89 -4.84
CA ALA A 85 2.45 7.19 -4.22
C ALA A 85 3.73 7.51 -3.46
N MET A 86 4.02 8.78 -3.32
CA MET A 86 5.19 9.22 -2.60
C MET A 86 4.78 9.99 -1.37
N ARG A 87 5.53 9.82 -0.30
CA ARG A 87 5.34 10.62 0.87
C ARG A 87 6.76 10.99 1.27
N GLY A 88 7.17 12.22 1.04
CA GLY A 88 8.55 12.57 1.22
C GLY A 88 9.36 11.76 0.23
N ASN A 89 10.32 11.01 0.70
CA ASN A 89 11.07 10.17 -0.20
C ASN A 89 10.68 8.70 -0.02
N GLU A 90 9.56 8.43 0.60
CA GLU A 90 9.08 7.06 0.76
C GLU A 90 8.16 6.72 -0.38
N LEU A 91 8.35 5.57 -0.98
CA LEU A 91 7.48 5.11 -2.05
C LEU A 91 6.54 4.08 -1.48
N TRP A 92 5.28 4.22 -1.78
CA TRP A 92 4.23 3.38 -1.23
C TRP A 92 3.33 2.83 -2.33
N SER A 93 2.66 1.74 -2.01
CA SER A 93 1.58 1.23 -2.84
C SER A 93 0.31 1.54 -2.08
N VAL A 94 -0.65 2.17 -2.69
CA VAL A 94 -1.83 2.67 -2.00
C VAL A 94 -3.10 2.46 -2.79
N VAL A 95 -4.19 2.10 -2.10
CA VAL A 95 -5.48 2.12 -2.74
C VAL A 95 -6.39 2.91 -1.82
N VAL A 96 -7.23 3.76 -2.35
CA VAL A 96 -8.16 4.57 -1.61
C VAL A 96 -9.55 4.28 -2.13
N HIS A 97 -10.50 4.14 -1.27
CA HIS A 97 -11.85 3.77 -1.69
C HIS A 97 -12.84 4.41 -0.71
N PRO A 98 -14.04 4.75 -1.15
CA PRO A 98 -15.06 5.18 -0.20
C PRO A 98 -15.35 4.06 0.77
N LEU A 99 -15.57 4.39 2.01
CA LEU A 99 -15.77 3.35 3.01
C LEU A 99 -17.16 2.73 2.93
N ALA A 100 -18.17 3.53 2.86
CA ALA A 100 -19.53 3.00 2.92
C ALA A 100 -19.89 2.06 1.80
N THR A 101 -19.31 2.26 0.63
CA THR A 101 -19.64 1.40 -0.51
C THR A 101 -18.66 0.27 -0.69
N LEU A 102 -17.74 0.07 0.22
CA LEU A 102 -16.79 -0.99 0.10
C LEU A 102 -17.48 -2.31 0.42
N ALA A 103 -17.42 -3.26 -0.48
CA ALA A 103 -18.01 -4.55 -0.24
C ALA A 103 -17.01 -5.42 0.47
N THR A 104 -17.49 -6.23 1.40
CA THR A 104 -16.61 -7.10 2.15
C THR A 104 -15.77 -7.96 1.22
N ASP A 105 -16.39 -8.47 0.17
CA ASP A 105 -15.67 -9.37 -0.72
C ASP A 105 -14.60 -8.67 -1.52
N ASP A 106 -14.58 -7.36 -1.55
CA ASP A 106 -13.57 -6.66 -2.31
C ASP A 106 -12.28 -6.49 -1.53
N LEU A 107 -12.33 -6.64 -0.23
CA LEU A 107 -11.15 -6.42 0.59
C LEU A 107 -9.98 -7.34 0.24
N PRO A 108 -10.17 -8.64 0.12
CA PRO A 108 -9.01 -9.49 -0.19
C PRO A 108 -8.36 -9.09 -1.50
N ALA A 109 -9.18 -8.73 -2.49
CA ALA A 109 -8.62 -8.34 -3.78
C ALA A 109 -7.83 -7.05 -3.66
N MET A 110 -8.29 -6.12 -2.85
CA MET A 110 -7.57 -4.88 -2.68
C MET A 110 -6.25 -5.10 -1.97
N PHE A 111 -6.24 -5.95 -0.94
CA PHE A 111 -5.00 -6.25 -0.28
C PHE A 111 -4.04 -6.89 -1.27
N ASP A 112 -4.52 -7.80 -2.09
CA ASP A 112 -3.65 -8.48 -3.02
C ASP A 112 -3.11 -7.54 -4.08
N GLN A 113 -3.89 -6.57 -4.51
CA GLN A 113 -3.39 -5.61 -5.48
C GLN A 113 -2.30 -4.74 -4.89
N VAL A 114 -2.47 -4.30 -3.65
CA VAL A 114 -1.48 -3.46 -3.02
C VAL A 114 -0.19 -4.26 -2.86
N ILE A 115 -0.29 -5.50 -2.43
CA ILE A 115 0.87 -6.34 -2.22
C ILE A 115 1.54 -6.71 -3.52
N THR A 116 0.77 -6.97 -4.56
CA THR A 116 1.34 -7.32 -5.84
C THR A 116 2.16 -6.16 -6.39
N LEU A 117 1.68 -4.94 -6.21
CA LEU A 117 2.41 -3.80 -6.69
C LEU A 117 3.74 -3.69 -5.95
N VAL A 118 3.74 -3.97 -4.64
CA VAL A 118 4.97 -3.94 -3.89
C VAL A 118 5.93 -5.01 -4.41
N LYS A 119 5.45 -6.21 -4.59
CA LYS A 119 6.33 -7.30 -4.97
C LYS A 119 6.84 -7.18 -6.40
N ASN A 120 6.08 -6.55 -7.24
CA ASN A 120 6.50 -6.41 -8.61
C ASN A 120 7.41 -5.21 -8.85
N THR A 121 7.50 -4.33 -7.88
CA THR A 121 8.34 -3.16 -8.07
C THR A 121 9.78 -3.60 -8.17
N GLY A 122 10.46 -3.08 -9.12
CA GLY A 122 11.82 -3.44 -9.30
C GLY A 122 11.98 -4.67 -10.13
N SER A 123 10.89 -5.33 -10.44
CA SER A 123 11.06 -6.47 -11.28
C SER A 123 10.50 -6.12 -12.63
N THR A 124 9.27 -5.88 -12.77
CA THR A 124 8.74 -5.57 -14.06
C THR A 124 9.31 -4.30 -14.60
N PHE A 125 9.38 -3.29 -13.77
CA PHE A 125 9.88 -2.07 -14.30
C PHE A 125 11.33 -2.04 -14.27
N ALA A 126 11.91 -2.98 -13.64
CA ALA A 126 13.28 -2.95 -13.54
C ALA A 126 13.92 -3.16 -14.83
N SER A 127 13.25 -3.73 -15.71
CA SER A 127 13.88 -3.97 -16.96
C SER A 127 14.34 -2.65 -17.49
N THR A 128 13.90 -1.63 -16.91
CA THR A 128 14.30 -0.38 -17.44
C THR A 128 15.38 0.11 -16.60
N GLU A 129 15.90 -0.65 -15.99
CA GLU A 129 16.94 -0.26 -15.21
C GLU A 129 16.77 0.76 -14.27
N LEU A 130 15.87 1.19 -14.04
CA LEU A 130 15.74 2.20 -13.21
C LEU A 130 15.49 1.73 -12.02
N VAL A 131 15.56 1.24 -11.70
CA VAL A 131 15.27 0.79 -10.65
C VAL A 131 15.52 0.67 -9.48
N PHE A 132 15.03 0.39 -8.90
CA PHE A 132 14.97 0.27 -7.64
C PHE A 132 15.90 -0.63 -7.14
N LYS A 133 16.68 -0.98 -7.66
CA LYS A 133 17.56 -1.78 -7.15
C LYS A 133 17.02 -2.56 -6.15
N SER A 134 15.95 -2.89 -6.09
CA SER A 134 15.45 -3.81 -5.18
C SER A 134 15.50 -3.47 -3.78
N PHE A 135 14.68 -3.06 -3.22
CA PHE A 135 14.54 -2.90 -1.86
C PHE A 135 14.19 -4.23 -1.26
N PRO A 136 15.02 -4.80 -0.48
CA PRO A 136 14.67 -6.03 0.19
C PRO A 136 13.54 -5.74 1.10
N SER A 137 12.67 -6.64 1.24
CA SER A 137 11.47 -6.36 1.99
C SER A 137 11.74 -5.94 3.40
N ASP A 138 12.79 -6.38 4.01
CA ASP A 138 12.98 -5.94 5.35
C ASP A 138 13.51 -4.54 5.40
N GLN A 139 13.90 -4.00 4.33
CA GLN A 139 14.35 -2.68 4.39
C GLN A 139 13.34 -1.72 4.09
N ILE A 140 12.27 -2.18 3.77
CA ILE A 140 11.27 -1.31 3.47
C ILE A 140 10.87 -0.70 4.62
N VAL A 141 11.29 0.03 5.14
CA VAL A 141 10.87 0.51 6.18
C VAL A 141 10.95 1.71 6.35
N ILE A 142 10.44 2.16 6.84
CA ILE A 142 10.33 3.23 7.24
C ILE A 142 11.37 3.87 7.79
N GLU A 143 12.07 3.46 8.34
CA GLU A 143 13.02 4.15 8.94
C GLU A 143 14.04 4.36 8.13
N THR A 144 14.20 3.89 7.41
CA THR A 144 15.09 4.06 6.60
C THR A 144 16.09 4.95 6.49
N GLU A 145 16.07 5.77 7.01
CA GLU A 145 17.03 6.64 6.85
C GLU A 145 18.27 6.07 6.68
N ASP A 146 18.48 5.17 7.13
CA ASP A 146 19.75 4.74 7.04
C ASP A 146 20.04 4.19 5.82
N GLU A 147 19.34 3.84 5.21
CA GLU A 147 19.67 3.26 4.14
C GLU A 147 20.21 3.99 3.22
N GLU A 148 20.15 4.92 3.34
CA GLU A 148 20.58 5.65 2.46
C GLU A 148 21.82 5.33 2.12
N GLU A 149 22.36 5.08 2.70
CA GLU A 149 23.59 4.93 2.44
C GLU A 149 23.73 3.94 1.51
N ASP A 150 23.14 3.29 1.53
CA ASP A 150 23.32 2.32 0.72
C ASP A 150 22.97 2.65 -0.51
N GLY A 151 22.48 3.52 -0.52
CA GLY A 151 22.06 3.71 -1.71
C GLY A 151 23.14 3.79 -2.55
N GLU A 152 23.87 4.12 -2.31
CA GLU A 152 24.80 4.23 -3.07
C GLU A 152 25.11 3.24 -3.76
N ALA A 153 24.93 2.71 -3.43
CA ALA A 153 25.37 1.69 -4.01
C ALA A 153 24.97 1.35 -5.12
#